data_6f2d69dd50a318bdb2ae5df04a8a4d60
#
_entry.id   6f2d69dd50a318bdb2ae5df04a8a4d60
#
_cell.length_a   1.000
_cell.length_b   1.000
_cell.length_c   1.000
_cell.angle_alpha   90.00
_cell.angle_beta   90.00
_cell.angle_gamma   90.00
#
_symmetry.space_group_name_H-M   'P 1'
#
loop_
_entity.id
_entity.type
_entity.pdbx_description
1 polymer ?
#
loop_
_entity_poly.entity_id
_entity_poly.type
_entity_poly.pdbx_seq_one_letter_code
_entity_poly.pdbx_strand_id
1 'polypeptide(L)'
;MPESHVSTLLVGAQQLGVTLTEADARRMLASLDELDEWNQRMNLTAIRERPQQVTKHLLDSLSVAKFIRGPRVLDVGTGAGFPGLPLAIAMPDIQFTLLDSTAKKLKFIEHAAHAIGASNVETVHTRAESFRPKERFDTVVSRAVGAVGVFVEWAGHLCIGGGRLLAMKGRYPTEELQKLPSGWKVAAVHRLSVPGLDEERHLVEVCRSHDKI
;
A
#
# COMPACT_ATOMS: atom_id res chain seq x y z
N MET A 1 17.88 -1.89 -17.63
CA MET A 1 16.56 -1.16 -17.51
C MET A 1 16.65 0.14 -18.28
N PRO A 2 15.60 0.55 -19.02
CA PRO A 2 15.62 1.83 -19.71
C PRO A 2 15.71 3.00 -18.73
N GLU A 3 16.67 3.89 -18.91
CA GLU A 3 16.86 5.13 -18.13
C GLU A 3 15.56 5.98 -18.07
N SER A 4 14.71 5.87 -19.09
CA SER A 4 13.42 6.56 -19.15
C SER A 4 12.47 6.19 -17.99
N HIS A 5 12.42 4.93 -17.55
CA HIS A 5 11.55 4.52 -16.45
C HIS A 5 12.08 4.99 -15.08
N VAL A 6 13.40 5.01 -14.89
CA VAL A 6 14.03 5.56 -13.68
C VAL A 6 13.68 7.05 -13.58
N SER A 7 13.88 7.81 -14.66
CA SER A 7 13.56 9.24 -14.71
C SER A 7 12.06 9.49 -14.47
N THR A 8 11.17 8.72 -15.11
CA THR A 8 9.72 8.84 -14.91
C THR A 8 9.35 8.62 -13.44
N LEU A 9 9.92 7.59 -12.81
CA LEU A 9 9.63 7.27 -11.41
C LEU A 9 10.14 8.36 -10.46
N LEU A 10 11.36 8.86 -10.66
CA LEU A 10 11.94 9.92 -9.84
C LEU A 10 11.13 11.22 -9.95
N VAL A 11 10.80 11.66 -11.16
CA VAL A 11 9.99 12.86 -11.40
C VAL A 11 8.59 12.70 -10.81
N GLY A 12 7.95 11.55 -11.03
CA GLY A 12 6.63 11.28 -10.46
C GLY A 12 6.64 11.24 -8.94
N ALA A 13 7.64 10.62 -8.32
CA ALA A 13 7.80 10.61 -6.86
C ALA A 13 8.00 12.02 -6.29
N GLN A 14 8.82 12.84 -6.95
CA GLN A 14 9.03 14.25 -6.56
C GLN A 14 7.72 15.05 -6.61
N GLN A 15 6.89 14.85 -7.63
CA GLN A 15 5.56 15.49 -7.74
C GLN A 15 4.61 15.07 -6.60
N LEU A 16 4.77 13.85 -6.08
CA LEU A 16 4.04 13.34 -4.92
C LEU A 16 4.62 13.81 -3.57
N GLY A 17 5.74 14.53 -3.58
CA GLY A 17 6.47 14.96 -2.38
C GLY A 17 7.26 13.82 -1.74
N VAL A 18 7.59 12.78 -2.49
CA VAL A 18 8.39 11.63 -2.05
C VAL A 18 9.81 11.78 -2.59
N THR A 19 10.79 11.80 -1.70
CA THR A 19 12.20 11.81 -2.08
C THR A 19 12.68 10.38 -2.31
N LEU A 20 13.10 10.09 -3.52
CA LEU A 20 13.74 8.83 -3.88
C LEU A 20 15.16 9.08 -4.38
N THR A 21 16.08 8.21 -4.02
CA THR A 21 17.36 8.11 -4.69
C THR A 21 17.22 7.32 -6.00
N GLU A 22 18.18 7.46 -6.89
CA GLU A 22 18.23 6.63 -8.10
C GLU A 22 18.31 5.12 -7.75
N ALA A 23 19.01 4.79 -6.67
CA ALA A 23 19.08 3.41 -6.16
C ALA A 23 17.71 2.89 -5.74
N ASP A 24 16.88 3.71 -5.06
CA ASP A 24 15.52 3.33 -4.67
C ASP A 24 14.63 3.13 -5.89
N ALA A 25 14.72 4.03 -6.88
CA ALA A 25 13.98 3.88 -8.14
C ALA A 25 14.38 2.59 -8.88
N ARG A 26 15.66 2.26 -8.92
CA ARG A 26 16.16 1.00 -9.52
C ARG A 26 15.67 -0.23 -8.76
N ARG A 27 15.65 -0.20 -7.43
CA ARG A 27 15.08 -1.28 -6.58
C ARG A 27 13.59 -1.48 -6.85
N MET A 28 12.82 -0.41 -6.95
CA MET A 28 11.39 -0.47 -7.29
C MET A 28 11.16 -1.09 -8.67
N LEU A 29 11.94 -0.68 -9.67
CA LEU A 29 11.85 -1.26 -11.01
C LEU A 29 12.28 -2.73 -11.03
N ALA A 30 13.31 -3.10 -10.27
CA ALA A 30 13.71 -4.50 -10.12
C ALA A 30 12.59 -5.36 -9.50
N SER A 31 11.81 -4.81 -8.55
CA SER A 31 10.65 -5.52 -8.01
C SER A 31 9.56 -5.79 -9.07
N LEU A 32 9.45 -4.93 -10.09
CA LEU A 32 8.56 -5.17 -11.23
C LEU A 32 9.11 -6.23 -12.19
N ASP A 33 10.43 -6.36 -12.32
CA ASP A 33 11.04 -7.44 -13.11
C ASP A 33 10.73 -8.80 -12.47
N GLU A 34 10.89 -8.91 -11.14
CA GLU A 34 10.47 -10.09 -10.38
C GLU A 34 8.96 -10.36 -10.52
N LEU A 35 8.14 -9.31 -10.48
CA LEU A 35 6.69 -9.43 -10.67
C LEU A 35 6.36 -10.01 -12.05
N ASP A 36 6.99 -9.55 -13.11
CA ASP A 36 6.75 -10.02 -14.47
C ASP A 36 7.14 -11.49 -14.64
N GLU A 37 8.25 -11.92 -14.05
CA GLU A 37 8.68 -13.31 -14.08
C GLU A 37 7.68 -14.23 -13.35
N TRP A 38 7.31 -13.88 -12.12
CA TRP A 38 6.37 -14.68 -11.33
C TRP A 38 4.95 -14.64 -11.91
N ASN A 39 4.57 -13.53 -12.51
CA ASN A 39 3.25 -13.33 -13.10
C ASN A 39 2.96 -14.27 -14.29
N GLN A 40 4.00 -14.80 -14.93
CA GLN A 40 3.85 -15.82 -15.98
C GLN A 40 3.20 -17.11 -15.46
N ARG A 41 3.33 -17.39 -14.15
CA ARG A 41 2.87 -18.64 -13.52
C ARG A 41 1.72 -18.41 -12.52
N MET A 42 1.55 -17.16 -12.00
CA MET A 42 0.73 -16.94 -10.81
C MET A 42 -0.42 -15.94 -10.98
N ASN A 43 -0.50 -15.22 -12.09
CA ASN A 43 -1.51 -14.18 -12.30
C ASN A 43 -1.61 -13.17 -11.14
N LEU A 44 -0.47 -12.62 -10.73
CA LEU A 44 -0.36 -11.66 -9.63
C LEU A 44 -0.97 -10.30 -9.98
N THR A 45 -0.87 -9.90 -11.25
CA THR A 45 -1.43 -8.66 -11.79
C THR A 45 -1.90 -8.83 -13.23
N ALA A 46 -2.93 -8.09 -13.61
CA ALA A 46 -3.40 -7.99 -14.99
C ALA A 46 -2.60 -6.95 -15.81
N ILE A 47 -1.83 -6.07 -15.15
CA ILE A 47 -1.07 -5.00 -15.79
C ILE A 47 0.26 -5.58 -16.29
N ARG A 48 0.45 -5.56 -17.61
CA ARG A 48 1.62 -6.16 -18.28
C ARG A 48 2.59 -5.11 -18.83
N GLU A 49 2.07 -3.95 -19.22
CA GLU A 49 2.86 -2.88 -19.82
C GLU A 49 3.67 -2.12 -18.77
N ARG A 50 5.00 -2.06 -18.93
CA ARG A 50 5.91 -1.43 -17.96
C ARG A 50 5.55 0.02 -17.61
N PRO A 51 5.19 0.91 -18.56
CA PRO A 51 4.77 2.27 -18.21
C PRO A 51 3.53 2.27 -17.30
N GLN A 52 2.57 1.37 -17.54
CA GLN A 52 1.39 1.24 -16.69
C GLN A 52 1.73 0.67 -15.31
N GLN A 53 2.68 -0.27 -15.22
CA GLN A 53 3.15 -0.80 -13.93
C GLN A 53 3.81 0.32 -13.11
N VAL A 54 4.66 1.14 -13.72
CA VAL A 54 5.28 2.30 -13.05
C VAL A 54 4.21 3.24 -12.49
N THR A 55 3.19 3.55 -13.28
CA THR A 55 2.13 4.48 -12.86
C THR A 55 1.16 3.84 -11.87
N LYS A 56 0.57 2.68 -12.23
CA LYS A 56 -0.55 2.06 -11.47
C LYS A 56 -0.09 1.18 -10.31
N HIS A 57 1.18 0.79 -10.26
CA HIS A 57 1.74 0.05 -9.12
C HIS A 57 2.65 0.92 -8.28
N LEU A 58 3.68 1.56 -8.86
CA LEU A 58 4.66 2.29 -8.06
C LEU A 58 4.17 3.68 -7.67
N LEU A 59 3.84 4.55 -8.61
CA LEU A 59 3.42 5.93 -8.30
C LEU A 59 2.08 5.96 -7.56
N ASP A 60 1.12 5.09 -7.91
CA ASP A 60 -0.13 4.93 -7.18
C ASP A 60 0.13 4.55 -5.71
N SER A 61 1.04 3.61 -5.45
CA SER A 61 1.46 3.25 -4.10
C SER A 61 2.13 4.41 -3.35
N LEU A 62 3.03 5.14 -4.00
CA LEU A 62 3.72 6.28 -3.41
C LEU A 62 2.81 7.48 -3.13
N SER A 63 1.66 7.57 -3.80
CA SER A 63 0.70 8.67 -3.62
C SER A 63 0.16 8.78 -2.20
N VAL A 64 0.22 7.70 -1.43
CA VAL A 64 -0.24 7.68 -0.04
C VAL A 64 0.89 7.85 0.98
N ALA A 65 2.14 7.96 0.55
CA ALA A 65 3.31 8.04 1.44
C ALA A 65 3.20 9.15 2.50
N LYS A 66 2.74 10.34 2.12
CA LYS A 66 2.58 11.48 3.05
C LYS A 66 1.54 11.26 4.15
N PHE A 67 0.68 10.24 4.02
CA PHE A 67 -0.34 9.90 5.01
C PHE A 67 0.10 8.78 5.96
N ILE A 68 1.20 8.11 5.66
CA ILE A 68 1.79 7.08 6.52
C ILE A 68 2.32 7.74 7.79
N ARG A 69 2.00 7.16 8.93
CA ARG A 69 2.47 7.59 10.26
C ARG A 69 2.98 6.42 11.07
N GLY A 70 3.85 6.74 12.00
CA GLY A 70 4.40 5.84 13.00
C GLY A 70 5.45 4.89 12.46
N PRO A 71 6.11 4.15 13.36
CA PRO A 71 7.16 3.22 12.99
C PRO A 71 6.63 1.90 12.42
N ARG A 72 5.34 1.57 12.56
CA ARG A 72 4.77 0.28 12.20
C ARG A 72 3.57 0.41 11.28
N VAL A 73 3.68 -0.14 10.09
CA VAL A 73 2.63 -0.11 9.06
C VAL A 73 2.20 -1.51 8.69
N LEU A 74 0.90 -1.73 8.58
CA LEU A 74 0.31 -2.96 8.09
C LEU A 74 -0.35 -2.71 6.72
N ASP A 75 0.02 -3.48 5.71
CA ASP A 75 -0.67 -3.55 4.43
C ASP A 75 -1.58 -4.78 4.39
N VAL A 76 -2.89 -4.55 4.41
CA VAL A 76 -3.91 -5.62 4.47
C VAL A 76 -4.37 -6.00 3.08
N GLY A 77 -4.27 -7.28 2.76
CA GLY A 77 -4.60 -7.78 1.43
C GLY A 77 -3.61 -7.27 0.39
N THR A 78 -2.33 -7.30 0.74
CA THR A 78 -1.24 -6.69 -0.02
C THR A 78 -1.13 -7.18 -1.46
N GLY A 79 -1.67 -8.35 -1.79
CA GLY A 79 -1.66 -8.91 -3.14
C GLY A 79 -0.24 -9.17 -3.65
N ALA A 80 0.15 -8.44 -4.67
CA ALA A 80 1.52 -8.47 -5.21
C ALA A 80 2.46 -7.46 -4.50
N GLY A 81 2.17 -7.12 -3.24
CA GLY A 81 3.01 -6.23 -2.44
C GLY A 81 2.69 -4.74 -2.58
N PHE A 82 1.49 -4.38 -3.04
CA PHE A 82 1.10 -2.99 -3.25
C PHE A 82 -0.05 -2.56 -2.32
N PRO A 83 0.10 -1.44 -1.58
CA PRO A 83 1.16 -0.42 -1.70
C PRO A 83 2.42 -0.69 -0.87
N GLY A 84 2.46 -1.76 -0.04
CA GLY A 84 3.45 -1.94 1.02
C GLY A 84 4.90 -1.98 0.53
N LEU A 85 5.23 -2.72 -0.53
CA LEU A 85 6.62 -2.89 -0.98
C LEU A 85 7.25 -1.58 -1.52
N PRO A 86 6.59 -0.79 -2.41
CA PRO A 86 7.10 0.52 -2.80
C PRO A 86 7.24 1.49 -1.63
N LEU A 87 6.29 1.49 -0.69
CA LEU A 87 6.37 2.33 0.51
C LEU A 87 7.54 1.93 1.41
N ALA A 88 7.80 0.64 1.57
CA ALA A 88 8.93 0.14 2.36
C ALA A 88 10.29 0.58 1.76
N ILE A 89 10.41 0.60 0.43
CA ILE A 89 11.62 1.09 -0.23
C ILE A 89 11.79 2.60 0.00
N ALA A 90 10.71 3.38 -0.09
CA ALA A 90 10.74 4.83 0.10
C ALA A 90 10.90 5.26 1.55
N MET A 91 10.60 4.38 2.51
CA MET A 91 10.57 4.67 3.95
C MET A 91 11.36 3.61 4.74
N PRO A 92 12.69 3.56 4.62
CA PRO A 92 13.51 2.47 5.17
C PRO A 92 13.49 2.40 6.71
N ASP A 93 13.15 3.50 7.39
CA ASP A 93 13.06 3.57 8.86
C ASP A 93 11.72 3.06 9.42
N ILE A 94 10.76 2.73 8.55
CA ILE A 94 9.44 2.23 8.93
C ILE A 94 9.37 0.72 8.70
N GLN A 95 8.83 -0.02 9.67
CA GLN A 95 8.59 -1.46 9.54
C GLN A 95 7.25 -1.72 8.86
N PHE A 96 7.28 -2.47 7.78
CA PHE A 96 6.11 -2.86 7.01
C PHE A 96 5.79 -4.34 7.21
N THR A 97 4.58 -4.63 7.67
CA THR A 97 4.01 -5.98 7.69
C THR A 97 3.04 -6.12 6.52
N LEU A 98 3.30 -7.04 5.60
CA LEU A 98 2.48 -7.30 4.42
C LEU A 98 1.66 -8.56 4.65
N LEU A 99 0.34 -8.40 4.77
CA LEU A 99 -0.60 -9.47 5.12
C LEU A 99 -1.46 -9.85 3.91
N ASP A 100 -1.53 -11.13 3.62
CA ASP A 100 -2.47 -11.69 2.64
C ASP A 100 -2.93 -13.09 3.08
N SER A 101 -4.13 -13.48 2.70
CA SER A 101 -4.67 -14.82 2.95
C SER A 101 -4.17 -15.87 1.95
N THR A 102 -3.39 -15.47 0.96
CA THR A 102 -2.91 -16.32 -0.14
C THR A 102 -1.40 -16.56 -0.01
N ALA A 103 -1.01 -17.71 0.52
CA ALA A 103 0.41 -18.06 0.74
C ALA A 103 1.29 -17.90 -0.51
N LYS A 104 0.77 -18.20 -1.70
CA LYS A 104 1.54 -18.07 -2.95
C LYS A 104 1.95 -16.64 -3.24
N LYS A 105 1.09 -15.65 -2.94
CA LYS A 105 1.41 -14.22 -3.12
C LYS A 105 2.51 -13.78 -2.17
N LEU A 106 2.46 -14.25 -0.92
CA LEU A 106 3.48 -13.92 0.08
C LEU A 106 4.84 -14.51 -0.27
N LYS A 107 4.89 -15.72 -0.83
CA LYS A 107 6.16 -16.29 -1.35
C LYS A 107 6.79 -15.41 -2.42
N PHE A 108 5.98 -14.83 -3.31
CA PHE A 108 6.48 -13.84 -4.27
C PHE A 108 7.06 -12.62 -3.54
N ILE A 109 6.31 -12.05 -2.58
CA ILE A 109 6.74 -10.86 -1.85
C ILE A 109 8.04 -11.10 -1.08
N GLU A 110 8.16 -12.24 -0.40
CA GLU A 110 9.38 -12.64 0.30
C GLU A 110 10.58 -12.70 -0.65
N HIS A 111 10.38 -13.33 -1.82
CA HIS A 111 11.40 -13.41 -2.85
C HIS A 111 11.78 -12.00 -3.37
N ALA A 112 10.79 -11.19 -3.76
CA ALA A 112 11.03 -9.86 -4.28
C ALA A 112 11.69 -8.94 -3.24
N ALA A 113 11.22 -8.96 -1.98
CA ALA A 113 11.80 -8.17 -0.89
C ALA A 113 13.26 -8.55 -0.64
N HIS A 114 13.58 -9.85 -0.66
CA HIS A 114 14.96 -10.34 -0.55
C HIS A 114 15.83 -9.87 -1.72
N ALA A 115 15.34 -10.06 -2.96
CA ALA A 115 16.08 -9.70 -4.18
C ALA A 115 16.44 -8.21 -4.26
N ILE A 116 15.53 -7.34 -3.77
CA ILE A 116 15.75 -5.89 -3.75
C ILE A 116 16.33 -5.36 -2.44
N GLY A 117 16.62 -6.20 -1.46
CA GLY A 117 17.18 -5.80 -0.17
C GLY A 117 16.23 -4.96 0.71
N ALA A 118 14.93 -5.23 0.68
CA ALA A 118 13.94 -4.57 1.54
C ALA A 118 13.89 -5.25 2.92
N SER A 119 14.85 -4.93 3.79
CA SER A 119 15.00 -5.57 5.11
C SER A 119 13.94 -5.15 6.15
N ASN A 120 13.19 -4.09 5.88
CA ASN A 120 12.12 -3.55 6.71
C ASN A 120 10.73 -4.11 6.35
N VAL A 121 10.68 -5.23 5.63
CA VAL A 121 9.45 -5.92 5.21
C VAL A 121 9.37 -7.28 5.89
N GLU A 122 8.23 -7.58 6.49
CA GLU A 122 7.85 -8.93 6.93
C GLU A 122 6.52 -9.33 6.29
N THR A 123 6.29 -10.62 6.09
CA THR A 123 5.05 -11.16 5.53
C THR A 123 4.28 -11.94 6.56
N VAL A 124 2.95 -11.88 6.51
CA VAL A 124 2.06 -12.63 7.41
C VAL A 124 0.96 -13.32 6.62
N HIS A 125 0.96 -14.65 6.65
CA HIS A 125 -0.05 -15.47 6.01
C HIS A 125 -1.22 -15.72 6.97
N THR A 126 -2.24 -14.88 6.88
CA THR A 126 -3.50 -15.05 7.63
C THR A 126 -4.60 -14.15 7.05
N ARG A 127 -5.83 -14.30 7.55
CA ARG A 127 -6.89 -13.32 7.34
C ARG A 127 -6.78 -12.20 8.36
N ALA A 128 -7.10 -10.96 7.96
CA ALA A 128 -7.00 -9.79 8.83
C ALA A 128 -7.83 -9.96 10.11
N GLU A 129 -9.03 -10.50 9.99
CA GLU A 129 -9.96 -10.73 11.10
C GLU A 129 -9.40 -11.69 12.17
N SER A 130 -8.52 -12.59 11.75
CA SER A 130 -7.91 -13.60 12.62
C SER A 130 -6.54 -13.20 13.13
N PHE A 131 -5.93 -12.16 12.60
CA PHE A 131 -4.59 -11.74 12.96
C PHE A 131 -4.58 -11.15 14.38
N ARG A 132 -3.67 -11.62 15.23
CA ARG A 132 -3.46 -11.15 16.61
C ARG A 132 -1.98 -10.89 16.83
N PRO A 133 -1.46 -9.74 16.36
CA PRO A 133 -0.06 -9.37 16.56
C PRO A 133 0.21 -9.04 18.03
N LYS A 134 1.46 -9.18 18.48
CA LYS A 134 1.88 -8.76 19.81
C LYS A 134 1.73 -7.25 20.00
N GLU A 135 2.04 -6.50 18.97
CA GLU A 135 1.92 -5.04 18.93
C GLU A 135 1.10 -4.62 17.72
N ARG A 136 0.21 -3.67 17.93
CA ARG A 136 -0.64 -3.10 16.87
C ARG A 136 0.14 -2.11 16.02
N PHE A 137 -0.51 -1.63 14.97
CA PHE A 137 0.07 -0.77 13.95
C PHE A 137 -0.39 0.68 14.08
N ASP A 138 0.51 1.61 13.80
CA ASP A 138 0.21 3.05 13.77
C ASP A 138 -0.62 3.42 12.54
N THR A 139 -0.32 2.77 11.43
CA THR A 139 -1.06 2.89 10.17
C THR A 139 -1.42 1.51 9.64
N VAL A 140 -2.68 1.34 9.27
CA VAL A 140 -3.18 0.18 8.54
C VAL A 140 -3.65 0.65 7.18
N VAL A 141 -3.00 0.23 6.11
CA VAL A 141 -3.34 0.62 4.74
C VAL A 141 -3.87 -0.58 3.97
N SER A 142 -4.74 -0.33 3.01
CA SER A 142 -5.16 -1.34 2.05
C SER A 142 -5.53 -0.75 0.71
N ARG A 143 -5.19 -1.50 -0.35
CA ARG A 143 -5.63 -1.24 -1.72
C ARG A 143 -6.56 -2.36 -2.19
N ALA A 144 -7.70 -1.98 -2.79
CA ALA A 144 -8.67 -2.93 -3.32
C ALA A 144 -9.40 -3.81 -2.27
N VAL A 145 -9.42 -3.43 -1.01
CA VAL A 145 -10.41 -3.96 -0.07
C VAL A 145 -11.78 -3.41 -0.45
N GLY A 146 -12.82 -4.23 -0.42
CA GLY A 146 -14.18 -3.86 -0.76
C GLY A 146 -14.69 -2.56 -0.10
N ALA A 147 -15.85 -2.56 0.54
CA ALA A 147 -16.38 -1.37 1.20
C ALA A 147 -15.50 -0.93 2.39
N VAL A 148 -15.40 0.38 2.63
CA VAL A 148 -14.61 0.97 3.73
C VAL A 148 -15.06 0.40 5.10
N GLY A 149 -16.37 0.25 5.32
CA GLY A 149 -16.89 -0.35 6.55
C GLY A 149 -16.39 -1.77 6.79
N VAL A 150 -16.35 -2.60 5.75
CA VAL A 150 -15.82 -3.97 5.81
C VAL A 150 -14.33 -3.97 6.14
N PHE A 151 -13.56 -3.06 5.57
CA PHE A 151 -12.14 -2.91 5.91
C PHE A 151 -11.95 -2.56 7.39
N VAL A 152 -12.77 -1.66 7.92
CA VAL A 152 -12.75 -1.29 9.35
C VAL A 152 -13.11 -2.49 10.23
N GLU A 153 -14.12 -3.28 9.87
CA GLU A 153 -14.49 -4.49 10.60
C GLU A 153 -13.35 -5.50 10.68
N TRP A 154 -12.66 -5.73 9.55
CA TRP A 154 -11.60 -6.72 9.46
C TRP A 154 -10.30 -6.28 10.11
N ALA A 155 -9.95 -5.01 10.00
CA ALA A 155 -8.62 -4.51 10.33
C ALA A 155 -8.57 -3.47 11.46
N GLY A 156 -9.72 -2.95 11.90
CA GLY A 156 -9.75 -1.90 12.92
C GLY A 156 -9.12 -2.30 14.26
N HIS A 157 -9.22 -3.58 14.64
CA HIS A 157 -8.61 -4.08 15.86
C HIS A 157 -7.07 -4.13 15.79
N LEU A 158 -6.48 -4.06 14.59
CA LEU A 158 -5.05 -4.06 14.35
C LEU A 158 -4.41 -2.69 14.51
N CYS A 159 -5.24 -1.61 14.50
CA CYS A 159 -4.78 -0.25 14.65
C CYS A 159 -4.70 0.16 16.13
N ILE A 160 -3.66 0.89 16.50
CA ILE A 160 -3.53 1.49 17.86
C ILE A 160 -4.57 2.59 18.07
N GLY A 161 -4.80 3.01 19.33
CA GLY A 161 -5.49 4.26 19.64
C GLY A 161 -4.68 5.44 19.10
N GLY A 162 -5.33 6.41 18.45
CA GLY A 162 -4.65 7.52 17.77
C GLY A 162 -4.01 7.18 16.42
N GLY A 163 -4.04 5.91 16.02
CA GLY A 163 -3.60 5.47 14.69
C GLY A 163 -4.68 5.69 13.62
N ARG A 164 -4.40 5.23 12.40
CA ARG A 164 -5.32 5.44 11.27
C ARG A 164 -5.43 4.23 10.36
N LEU A 165 -6.61 4.10 9.76
CA LEU A 165 -6.84 3.20 8.64
C LEU A 165 -6.90 4.01 7.35
N LEU A 166 -6.20 3.56 6.33
CA LEU A 166 -6.08 4.21 5.02
C LEU A 166 -6.62 3.27 3.94
N ALA A 167 -7.81 3.57 3.41
CA ALA A 167 -8.41 2.80 2.33
C ALA A 167 -8.19 3.50 0.99
N MET A 168 -7.39 2.90 0.10
CA MET A 168 -7.18 3.40 -1.25
C MET A 168 -8.37 3.02 -2.14
N LYS A 169 -8.99 4.02 -2.76
CA LYS A 169 -10.19 3.88 -3.59
C LYS A 169 -9.96 4.52 -4.97
N GLY A 170 -10.63 4.01 -5.98
CA GLY A 170 -10.70 4.67 -7.28
C GLY A 170 -11.64 5.86 -7.22
N ARG A 171 -12.93 5.62 -7.40
CA ARG A 171 -13.97 6.66 -7.32
C ARG A 171 -14.25 7.07 -5.87
N TYR A 172 -14.80 8.28 -5.71
CA TYR A 172 -15.25 8.75 -4.41
C TYR A 172 -16.33 7.83 -3.84
N PRO A 173 -16.15 7.23 -2.65
CA PRO A 173 -17.01 6.15 -2.17
C PRO A 173 -18.21 6.66 -1.35
N THR A 174 -19.06 7.52 -1.92
CA THR A 174 -20.16 8.24 -1.21
C THR A 174 -21.00 7.36 -0.31
N GLU A 175 -21.45 6.20 -0.81
CA GLU A 175 -22.34 5.32 -0.05
C GLU A 175 -21.60 4.56 1.07
N GLU A 176 -20.32 4.26 0.86
CA GLU A 176 -19.52 3.51 1.82
C GLU A 176 -19.20 4.34 3.07
N LEU A 177 -19.04 5.67 2.90
CA LEU A 177 -18.69 6.58 4.01
C LEU A 177 -19.79 6.68 5.07
N GLN A 178 -21.03 6.35 4.70
CA GLN A 178 -22.19 6.39 5.60
C GLN A 178 -22.35 5.10 6.42
N LYS A 179 -21.59 4.05 6.08
CA LYS A 179 -21.75 2.68 6.63
C LYS A 179 -20.53 2.23 7.41
N LEU A 180 -20.04 3.08 8.33
CA LEU A 180 -18.95 2.69 9.21
C LEU A 180 -19.45 1.97 10.47
N PRO A 181 -18.70 1.00 10.99
CA PRO A 181 -18.98 0.39 12.28
C PRO A 181 -18.98 1.42 13.41
N SER A 182 -19.77 1.16 14.46
CA SER A 182 -19.80 2.00 15.67
C SER A 182 -18.40 2.18 16.26
N GLY A 183 -18.10 3.40 16.73
CA GLY A 183 -16.81 3.76 17.28
C GLY A 183 -15.76 4.18 16.25
N TRP A 184 -16.13 4.29 14.98
CA TRP A 184 -15.26 4.76 13.90
C TRP A 184 -15.87 5.93 13.14
N LYS A 185 -15.03 6.82 12.64
CA LYS A 185 -15.44 7.98 11.83
C LYS A 185 -14.49 8.17 10.65
N VAL A 186 -15.00 8.73 9.57
CA VAL A 186 -14.17 9.26 8.48
C VAL A 186 -13.49 10.52 8.99
N ALA A 187 -12.17 10.53 9.03
CA ALA A 187 -11.38 11.70 9.39
C ALA A 187 -11.26 12.65 8.19
N ALA A 188 -11.00 12.08 7.01
CA ALA A 188 -10.91 12.84 5.75
C ALA A 188 -11.07 11.91 4.54
N VAL A 189 -11.40 12.51 3.40
CA VAL A 189 -11.28 11.86 2.08
C VAL A 189 -10.40 12.76 1.21
N HIS A 190 -9.25 12.23 0.82
CA HIS A 190 -8.27 12.95 0.02
C HIS A 190 -8.37 12.51 -1.43
N ARG A 191 -8.54 13.46 -2.35
CA ARG A 191 -8.32 13.19 -3.77
C ARG A 191 -6.83 13.10 -4.02
N LEU A 192 -6.38 12.00 -4.63
CA LEU A 192 -4.98 11.77 -4.98
C LEU A 192 -4.77 12.09 -6.47
N SER A 193 -3.74 12.87 -6.75
CA SER A 193 -3.28 13.09 -8.12
C SER A 193 -2.03 12.23 -8.34
N VAL A 194 -2.17 11.16 -9.11
CA VAL A 194 -1.06 10.24 -9.42
C VAL A 194 -0.47 10.66 -10.77
N PRO A 195 0.82 11.02 -10.83
CA PRO A 195 1.45 11.43 -12.09
C PRO A 195 1.31 10.38 -13.20
N GLY A 196 0.84 10.80 -14.36
CA GLY A 196 0.61 9.92 -15.51
C GLY A 196 -0.63 9.03 -15.43
N LEU A 197 -1.53 9.27 -14.44
CA LEU A 197 -2.77 8.54 -14.27
C LEU A 197 -3.97 9.49 -14.42
N ASP A 198 -4.80 9.28 -15.43
CA ASP A 198 -6.04 10.05 -15.64
C ASP A 198 -7.23 9.53 -14.82
N GLU A 199 -7.09 8.33 -14.25
CA GLU A 199 -8.14 7.72 -13.43
C GLU A 199 -8.22 8.38 -12.05
N GLU A 200 -9.44 8.51 -11.54
CA GLU A 200 -9.64 9.02 -10.18
C GLU A 200 -8.99 8.12 -9.13
N ARG A 201 -8.41 8.77 -8.13
CA ARG A 201 -7.90 8.11 -6.93
C ARG A 201 -8.28 8.90 -5.70
N HIS A 202 -8.73 8.18 -4.69
CA HIS A 202 -9.09 8.73 -3.39
C HIS A 202 -8.45 7.91 -2.28
N LEU A 203 -8.13 8.57 -1.18
CA LEU A 203 -7.72 7.93 0.06
C LEU A 203 -8.74 8.29 1.13
N VAL A 204 -9.40 7.28 1.68
CA VAL A 204 -10.28 7.46 2.84
C VAL A 204 -9.46 7.21 4.10
N GLU A 205 -9.35 8.25 4.92
CA GLU A 205 -8.72 8.18 6.24
C GLU A 205 -9.80 7.95 7.29
N VAL A 206 -9.69 6.86 8.05
CA VAL A 206 -10.62 6.48 9.10
C VAL A 206 -9.87 6.39 10.43
N CYS A 207 -10.46 6.92 11.49
CA CYS A 207 -9.93 6.84 12.85
C CYS A 207 -11.04 6.48 13.85
N ARG A 208 -10.66 6.21 15.10
CA ARG A 208 -11.64 6.00 16.16
C ARG A 208 -12.37 7.29 16.46
N SER A 209 -13.67 7.22 16.79
CA SER A 209 -14.52 8.39 17.02
C SER A 209 -14.03 9.29 18.18
N HIS A 210 -13.36 8.71 19.16
CA HIS A 210 -12.80 9.43 20.31
C HIS A 210 -11.40 10.00 20.10
N ASP A 211 -10.74 9.64 19.00
CA ASP A 211 -9.42 10.19 18.69
C ASP A 211 -9.55 11.65 18.23
N LYS A 212 -8.70 12.53 18.80
CA LYS A 212 -8.55 13.90 18.28
C LYS A 212 -7.76 13.83 16.98
N ILE A 213 -8.25 14.52 15.97
CA ILE A 213 -7.62 14.65 14.65
C ILE A 213 -6.47 15.62 14.72
#